data_791a99e7c2636b8b13d3fabde89a7d62
#
_entry.id   791a99e7c2636b8b13d3fabde89a7d62
#
_cell.length_a   1.000
_cell.length_b   1.000
_cell.length_c   1.000
_cell.angle_alpha   90.00
_cell.angle_beta   90.00
_cell.angle_gamma   90.00
#
_symmetry.space_group_name_H-M   'P 1'
#
loop_
_entity.id
_entity.type
_entity.pdbx_description
1 polymer ?
#
loop_
_entity_poly.entity_id
_entity_poly.type
_entity_poly.pdbx_seq_one_letter_code
_entity_poly.pdbx_strand_id
1 'polypeptide(L)'
;LGFSCQCRPGWEGTYCQNDIDECASITCQNDAICQNRLDEWSCKCAKGFTGLYCGVDENECISQPCQNDALCVDYPGFFKCECLDGFVGNFCQQDLDECQSMPCKNGGTCEHANQQAGKQYRCICAEGWTGNNCETDINECDWFPCVEDNGVCVNLPNSYRCDCHPGYAGKRCEKDLNEC
;
A
#
# COMPACT_ATOMS: atom_id res chain seq x y z
N LEU A 1 -6.15 57.50 -56.61
CA LEU A 1 -6.20 57.61 -55.12
C LEU A 1 -6.33 56.20 -54.55
N GLY A 2 -5.17 55.64 -54.07
CA GLY A 2 -5.16 54.36 -53.33
C GLY A 2 -5.71 54.59 -51.94
N PHE A 3 -6.57 53.70 -51.47
CA PHE A 3 -6.96 53.62 -50.06
C PHE A 3 -6.16 52.54 -49.37
N SER A 4 -5.85 52.70 -48.10
CA SER A 4 -5.24 51.71 -47.24
C SER A 4 -6.18 51.44 -46.09
N CYS A 5 -6.45 50.19 -45.80
CA CYS A 5 -7.22 49.76 -44.65
C CYS A 5 -6.31 49.56 -43.44
N GLN A 6 -6.72 50.08 -42.31
CA GLN A 6 -6.10 49.79 -41.02
C GLN A 6 -6.90 48.69 -40.35
N CYS A 7 -6.30 47.47 -40.24
CA CYS A 7 -6.99 46.33 -39.67
C CYS A 7 -7.08 46.41 -38.16
N ARG A 8 -8.12 45.78 -37.60
CA ARG A 8 -8.19 45.53 -36.15
C ARG A 8 -7.17 44.46 -35.77
N PRO A 9 -6.75 44.40 -34.52
CA PRO A 9 -5.97 43.31 -34.04
C PRO A 9 -6.60 41.95 -34.42
N GLY A 10 -5.80 40.93 -34.77
CA GLY A 10 -6.29 39.64 -35.24
C GLY A 10 -6.55 39.51 -36.75
N TRP A 11 -6.49 40.64 -37.51
CA TRP A 11 -6.79 40.67 -38.96
C TRP A 11 -5.67 41.23 -39.80
N GLU A 12 -5.47 40.67 -40.99
CA GLU A 12 -4.50 41.12 -41.97
C GLU A 12 -5.06 41.12 -43.40
N GLY A 13 -4.21 41.53 -44.36
CA GLY A 13 -4.54 41.61 -45.76
C GLY A 13 -4.98 43.01 -46.18
N THR A 14 -5.02 43.28 -47.51
CA THR A 14 -5.30 44.61 -48.07
C THR A 14 -6.69 45.14 -47.68
N TYR A 15 -7.61 44.22 -47.43
CA TYR A 15 -9.00 44.54 -47.05
C TYR A 15 -9.36 43.98 -45.66
N CYS A 16 -8.35 43.60 -44.85
CA CYS A 16 -8.53 42.98 -43.51
C CYS A 16 -9.42 41.74 -43.57
N GLN A 17 -9.25 40.94 -44.59
CA GLN A 17 -10.06 39.77 -44.85
C GLN A 17 -9.50 38.47 -44.33
N ASN A 18 -8.23 38.46 -43.88
CA ASN A 18 -7.52 37.26 -43.39
C ASN A 18 -7.44 37.33 -41.87
N ASP A 19 -7.79 36.24 -41.24
CA ASP A 19 -7.53 36.00 -39.82
C ASP A 19 -6.03 35.77 -39.64
N ILE A 20 -5.44 36.35 -38.61
CA ILE A 20 -4.03 36.11 -38.25
C ILE A 20 -3.97 34.81 -37.48
N ASP A 21 -3.12 33.88 -37.89
CA ASP A 21 -2.84 32.68 -37.10
C ASP A 21 -1.87 33.02 -35.95
N GLU A 22 -2.43 33.34 -34.79
CA GLU A 22 -1.65 33.66 -33.60
C GLU A 22 -0.83 32.43 -33.13
N CYS A 23 -1.28 31.22 -33.42
CA CYS A 23 -0.56 29.98 -33.04
C CYS A 23 0.82 29.89 -33.72
N ALA A 24 1.05 30.63 -34.80
CA ALA A 24 2.39 30.72 -35.42
C ALA A 24 3.43 31.38 -34.50
N SER A 25 3.00 32.19 -33.53
CA SER A 25 3.87 32.91 -32.58
C SER A 25 3.64 32.52 -31.12
N ILE A 26 2.58 31.77 -30.82
CA ILE A 26 2.21 31.35 -29.48
C ILE A 26 2.70 29.94 -29.23
N THR A 27 3.36 29.74 -28.09
CA THR A 27 3.78 28.41 -27.62
C THR A 27 2.99 28.03 -26.38
N CYS A 28 2.11 27.04 -26.50
CA CYS A 28 1.45 26.41 -25.38
C CYS A 28 2.44 25.44 -24.68
N GLN A 29 2.38 25.37 -23.35
CA GLN A 29 3.28 24.52 -22.54
C GLN A 29 2.65 23.15 -22.29
N ASN A 30 3.48 22.23 -21.76
CA ASN A 30 3.02 20.91 -21.31
C ASN A 30 2.21 20.15 -22.39
N ASP A 31 2.74 20.09 -23.60
CA ASP A 31 2.13 19.41 -24.76
C ASP A 31 0.70 19.88 -25.10
N ALA A 32 0.34 21.07 -24.66
CA ALA A 32 -0.94 21.66 -24.99
C ALA A 32 -1.00 22.09 -26.46
N ILE A 33 -2.18 21.99 -27.04
CA ILE A 33 -2.43 22.30 -28.45
C ILE A 33 -2.92 23.72 -28.56
N CYS A 34 -2.23 24.59 -29.34
CA CYS A 34 -2.73 25.89 -29.71
C CYS A 34 -3.87 25.72 -30.71
N GLN A 35 -4.97 26.42 -30.48
CA GLN A 35 -6.14 26.47 -31.32
C GLN A 35 -6.34 27.92 -31.82
N ASN A 36 -6.12 28.12 -33.10
CA ASN A 36 -6.49 29.37 -33.75
C ASN A 36 -8.00 29.44 -33.97
N ARG A 37 -8.60 30.55 -33.64
CA ARG A 37 -10.02 30.84 -33.85
C ARG A 37 -10.15 32.21 -34.49
N LEU A 38 -11.34 32.52 -34.96
CA LEU A 38 -11.58 33.81 -35.59
C LEU A 38 -11.34 34.95 -34.57
N ASP A 39 -10.33 35.78 -34.82
CA ASP A 39 -9.96 36.93 -33.97
C ASP A 39 -9.48 36.57 -32.54
N GLU A 40 -9.14 35.30 -32.27
CA GLU A 40 -8.67 34.83 -30.95
C GLU A 40 -7.91 33.50 -31.03
N TRP A 41 -7.12 33.24 -30.05
CA TRP A 41 -6.47 31.96 -29.88
C TRP A 41 -6.69 31.38 -28.46
N SER A 42 -6.49 30.11 -28.29
CA SER A 42 -6.50 29.46 -26.98
C SER A 42 -5.57 28.24 -26.93
N CYS A 43 -4.98 27.97 -25.79
CA CYS A 43 -4.32 26.70 -25.56
C CYS A 43 -5.32 25.71 -25.00
N LYS A 44 -5.45 24.55 -25.66
CA LYS A 44 -6.14 23.40 -25.10
C LYS A 44 -5.15 22.61 -24.23
N CYS A 45 -5.25 22.76 -22.93
CA CYS A 45 -4.37 22.12 -21.97
C CYS A 45 -4.53 20.61 -21.95
N ALA A 46 -3.42 19.91 -21.71
CA ALA A 46 -3.45 18.52 -21.32
C ALA A 46 -4.05 18.40 -19.92
N LYS A 47 -4.47 17.19 -19.56
CA LYS A 47 -5.03 16.90 -18.23
C LYS A 47 -3.99 17.22 -17.15
N GLY A 48 -4.42 17.84 -16.06
CA GLY A 48 -3.58 18.23 -14.92
C GLY A 48 -2.87 19.57 -15.11
N PHE A 49 -3.13 20.30 -16.22
CA PHE A 49 -2.56 21.61 -16.44
C PHE A 49 -3.63 22.67 -16.74
N THR A 50 -3.39 23.88 -16.29
CA THR A 50 -4.28 25.02 -16.44
C THR A 50 -3.51 26.32 -16.75
N GLY A 51 -4.22 27.44 -16.84
CA GLY A 51 -3.67 28.74 -17.19
C GLY A 51 -3.70 29.01 -18.71
N LEU A 52 -3.50 30.28 -19.09
CA LEU A 52 -3.64 30.76 -20.47
C LEU A 52 -2.73 29.97 -21.44
N TYR A 53 -1.54 29.64 -21.01
CA TYR A 53 -0.52 28.90 -21.78
C TYR A 53 -0.37 27.45 -21.29
N CYS A 54 -1.24 26.95 -20.39
CA CYS A 54 -1.17 25.64 -19.79
C CYS A 54 0.13 25.37 -19.00
N GLY A 55 0.72 26.42 -18.45
CA GLY A 55 1.98 26.35 -17.70
C GLY A 55 1.79 26.13 -16.20
N VAL A 56 0.56 26.11 -15.71
CA VAL A 56 0.24 25.95 -14.29
C VAL A 56 -0.21 24.52 -14.05
N ASP A 57 0.47 23.83 -13.15
CA ASP A 57 0.08 22.52 -12.67
C ASP A 57 -1.18 22.62 -11.80
N GLU A 58 -2.12 21.71 -11.99
CA GLU A 58 -3.29 21.59 -11.13
C GLU A 58 -2.94 20.66 -9.97
N ASN A 59 -3.10 21.14 -8.75
CA ASN A 59 -2.90 20.29 -7.58
C ASN A 59 -4.12 19.41 -7.34
N GLU A 60 -4.09 18.16 -7.80
CA GLU A 60 -5.20 17.23 -7.66
C GLU A 60 -5.43 16.81 -6.20
N CYS A 61 -4.42 16.94 -5.34
CA CYS A 61 -4.54 16.59 -3.92
C CYS A 61 -5.55 17.49 -3.17
N ILE A 62 -5.89 18.66 -3.70
CA ILE A 62 -6.92 19.53 -3.11
C ILE A 62 -8.28 18.82 -3.03
N SER A 63 -8.58 17.95 -4.01
CA SER A 63 -9.82 17.17 -4.04
C SER A 63 -9.82 15.96 -3.09
N GLN A 64 -8.71 15.71 -2.36
CA GLN A 64 -8.52 14.59 -1.45
C GLN A 64 -8.87 13.24 -2.10
N PRO A 65 -8.21 12.88 -3.22
CA PRO A 65 -8.58 11.66 -3.96
C PRO A 65 -8.13 10.36 -3.27
N CYS A 66 -7.16 10.44 -2.36
CA CYS A 66 -6.61 9.28 -1.65
C CYS A 66 -7.52 8.89 -0.48
N GLN A 67 -7.76 7.60 -0.32
CA GLN A 67 -8.62 7.03 0.70
C GLN A 67 -7.79 6.41 1.83
N ASN A 68 -8.46 6.06 2.93
CA ASN A 68 -7.86 5.38 4.08
C ASN A 68 -6.64 6.10 4.64
N ASP A 69 -6.75 7.43 4.81
CA ASP A 69 -5.70 8.32 5.36
C ASP A 69 -4.36 8.26 4.61
N ALA A 70 -4.38 7.81 3.36
CA ALA A 70 -3.19 7.76 2.53
C ALA A 70 -2.67 9.17 2.19
N LEU A 71 -1.35 9.31 2.10
CA LEU A 71 -0.71 10.55 1.70
C LEU A 71 -0.90 10.78 0.20
N CYS A 72 -1.45 11.95 -0.15
CA CYS A 72 -1.50 12.40 -1.54
C CYS A 72 -0.24 13.20 -1.86
N VAL A 73 0.47 12.82 -2.92
CA VAL A 73 1.66 13.52 -3.44
C VAL A 73 1.35 14.03 -4.83
N ASP A 74 1.45 15.35 -4.99
CA ASP A 74 1.22 16.05 -6.24
C ASP A 74 2.47 16.03 -7.11
N TYR A 75 2.27 15.78 -8.41
CA TYR A 75 3.31 15.78 -9.43
C TYR A 75 2.80 16.51 -10.68
N PRO A 76 3.69 17.06 -11.53
CA PRO A 76 3.27 17.75 -12.73
C PRO A 76 2.34 16.92 -13.63
N GLY A 77 1.07 17.33 -13.70
CA GLY A 77 0.04 16.71 -14.51
C GLY A 77 -0.62 15.45 -13.94
N PHE A 78 -0.24 15.01 -12.74
CA PHE A 78 -0.87 13.87 -12.07
C PHE A 78 -0.55 13.85 -10.57
N PHE A 79 -1.24 13.04 -9.81
CA PHE A 79 -0.95 12.78 -8.40
C PHE A 79 -0.69 11.29 -8.16
N LYS A 80 -0.15 10.98 -7.01
CA LYS A 80 0.05 9.61 -6.51
C LYS A 80 -0.39 9.52 -5.05
N CYS A 81 -1.11 8.45 -4.72
CA CYS A 81 -1.40 8.12 -3.33
C CYS A 81 -0.30 7.19 -2.78
N GLU A 82 0.25 7.52 -1.63
CA GLU A 82 1.11 6.65 -0.84
C GLU A 82 0.25 6.02 0.24
N CYS A 83 -0.05 4.74 0.04
CA CYS A 83 -0.94 3.99 0.91
C CYS A 83 -0.27 3.67 2.24
N LEU A 84 -1.06 3.68 3.30
CA LEU A 84 -0.66 3.07 4.56
C LEU A 84 -0.60 1.55 4.41
N ASP A 85 0.15 0.90 5.32
CA ASP A 85 0.25 -0.55 5.36
C ASP A 85 -1.15 -1.18 5.44
N GLY A 86 -1.39 -2.19 4.62
CA GLY A 86 -2.66 -2.90 4.51
C GLY A 86 -3.64 -2.34 3.49
N PHE A 87 -3.32 -1.26 2.81
CA PHE A 87 -4.15 -0.74 1.72
C PHE A 87 -3.43 -0.77 0.38
N VAL A 88 -4.17 -1.05 -0.67
CA VAL A 88 -3.68 -1.11 -2.05
C VAL A 88 -4.64 -0.42 -3.02
N GLY A 89 -4.21 -0.29 -4.28
CA GLY A 89 -4.95 0.40 -5.33
C GLY A 89 -4.44 1.82 -5.56
N ASN A 90 -4.82 2.40 -6.71
CA ASN A 90 -4.31 3.73 -7.11
C ASN A 90 -4.74 4.85 -6.16
N PHE A 91 -5.84 4.65 -5.45
CA PHE A 91 -6.41 5.58 -4.47
C PHE A 91 -6.38 5.01 -3.04
N CYS A 92 -5.66 3.91 -2.82
CA CYS A 92 -5.62 3.17 -1.55
C CYS A 92 -7.00 2.72 -1.05
N GLN A 93 -7.90 2.44 -1.99
CA GLN A 93 -9.30 2.14 -1.71
C GLN A 93 -9.57 0.66 -1.38
N GLN A 94 -8.58 -0.20 -1.54
CA GLN A 94 -8.73 -1.63 -1.32
C GLN A 94 -7.98 -2.06 -0.07
N ASP A 95 -8.66 -2.78 0.80
CA ASP A 95 -8.05 -3.46 1.94
C ASP A 95 -7.29 -4.70 1.44
N LEU A 96 -6.05 -4.83 1.87
CA LEU A 96 -5.22 -5.98 1.57
C LEU A 96 -5.57 -7.11 2.54
N ASP A 97 -6.03 -8.23 2.01
CA ASP A 97 -6.24 -9.43 2.81
C ASP A 97 -4.89 -10.13 3.08
N GLU A 98 -4.24 -9.80 4.18
CA GLU A 98 -2.96 -10.40 4.54
C GLU A 98 -3.06 -11.89 4.83
N CYS A 99 -4.25 -12.38 5.19
CA CYS A 99 -4.49 -13.80 5.42
C CYS A 99 -4.32 -14.63 4.14
N GLN A 100 -4.46 -14.03 2.94
CA GLN A 100 -4.17 -14.71 1.68
C GLN A 100 -2.71 -15.15 1.54
N SER A 101 -1.79 -14.44 2.17
CA SER A 101 -0.37 -14.80 2.18
C SER A 101 -0.04 -15.95 3.13
N MET A 102 -1.04 -16.47 3.88
CA MET A 102 -0.91 -17.52 4.89
C MET A 102 0.24 -17.24 5.89
N PRO A 103 0.21 -16.11 6.60
CA PRO A 103 1.31 -15.70 7.46
C PRO A 103 1.44 -16.56 8.71
N CYS A 104 0.35 -17.23 9.14
CA CYS A 104 0.33 -18.07 10.33
C CYS A 104 0.94 -19.45 10.06
N LYS A 105 1.92 -19.83 10.87
CA LYS A 105 2.66 -21.07 10.75
C LYS A 105 2.06 -22.15 11.65
N ASN A 106 2.58 -23.37 11.51
CA ASN A 106 2.31 -24.49 12.42
C ASN A 106 0.81 -24.76 12.68
N GLY A 107 -0.02 -24.59 11.64
CA GLY A 107 -1.46 -24.82 11.73
C GLY A 107 -2.25 -23.72 12.45
N GLY A 108 -1.64 -22.56 12.69
CA GLY A 108 -2.34 -21.40 13.23
C GLY A 108 -3.40 -20.87 12.26
N THR A 109 -4.49 -20.36 12.80
CA THR A 109 -5.58 -19.75 12.03
C THR A 109 -5.36 -18.24 11.90
N CYS A 110 -5.45 -17.73 10.68
CA CYS A 110 -5.38 -16.31 10.42
C CYS A 110 -6.76 -15.66 10.54
N GLU A 111 -6.86 -14.57 11.28
CA GLU A 111 -8.04 -13.73 11.37
C GLU A 111 -7.70 -12.29 11.05
N HIS A 112 -8.59 -11.59 10.35
CA HIS A 112 -8.49 -10.14 10.21
C HIS A 112 -8.57 -9.46 11.57
N ALA A 113 -7.61 -8.59 11.86
CA ALA A 113 -7.66 -7.75 13.04
C ALA A 113 -8.37 -6.43 12.68
N ASN A 114 -9.41 -6.08 13.42
CA ASN A 114 -10.02 -4.76 13.30
C ASN A 114 -8.96 -3.68 13.52
N GLN A 115 -8.89 -2.72 12.64
CA GLN A 115 -7.98 -1.60 12.35
C GLN A 115 -7.32 -0.83 13.52
N GLN A 116 -7.04 -1.42 14.68
CA GLN A 116 -6.63 -0.64 15.85
C GLN A 116 -5.14 -0.69 16.24
N ALA A 117 -4.25 -1.35 15.51
CA ALA A 117 -2.84 -1.40 15.92
C ALA A 117 -1.81 -1.65 14.81
N GLY A 118 -2.00 -1.19 13.59
CA GLY A 118 -0.97 -1.28 12.53
C GLY A 118 -0.64 -2.70 12.04
N LYS A 119 -1.35 -3.71 12.55
CA LYS A 119 -1.41 -5.06 11.98
C LYS A 119 -2.84 -5.38 11.65
N GLN A 120 -3.10 -5.72 10.41
CA GLN A 120 -4.45 -6.00 9.92
C GLN A 120 -4.84 -7.47 10.05
N TYR A 121 -3.95 -8.32 10.58
CA TYR A 121 -4.24 -9.70 10.89
C TYR A 121 -3.67 -10.12 12.24
N ARG A 122 -4.21 -11.18 12.79
CA ARG A 122 -3.65 -11.90 13.93
C ARG A 122 -3.68 -13.41 13.66
N CYS A 123 -2.72 -14.11 14.23
CA CYS A 123 -2.72 -15.55 14.22
C CYS A 123 -3.26 -16.09 15.55
N ILE A 124 -4.23 -17.00 15.46
CA ILE A 124 -4.64 -17.86 16.56
C ILE A 124 -3.80 -19.12 16.44
N CYS A 125 -2.85 -19.27 17.34
CA CYS A 125 -1.93 -20.40 17.29
C CYS A 125 -2.58 -21.69 17.73
N ALA A 126 -2.19 -22.78 17.08
CA ALA A 126 -2.52 -24.12 17.54
C ALA A 126 -1.81 -24.40 18.89
N GLU A 127 -2.32 -25.38 19.62
CA GLU A 127 -1.72 -25.83 20.88
C GLU A 127 -0.23 -26.17 20.69
N GLY A 128 0.61 -25.78 21.64
CA GLY A 128 2.07 -25.96 21.60
C GLY A 128 2.83 -24.87 20.82
N TRP A 129 2.14 -23.89 20.23
CA TRP A 129 2.79 -22.85 19.45
C TRP A 129 2.46 -21.46 19.96
N THR A 130 3.42 -20.53 19.83
CA THR A 130 3.30 -19.11 20.21
C THR A 130 4.04 -18.22 19.21
N GLY A 131 4.05 -16.91 19.46
CA GLY A 131 4.61 -15.90 18.56
C GLY A 131 3.55 -15.22 17.71
N ASN A 132 3.93 -14.14 17.04
CA ASN A 132 2.99 -13.34 16.24
C ASN A 132 2.40 -14.11 15.05
N ASN A 133 3.18 -15.02 14.49
CA ASN A 133 2.83 -15.87 13.36
C ASN A 133 2.88 -17.36 13.74
N CYS A 134 2.78 -17.68 15.04
CA CYS A 134 2.86 -19.04 15.57
C CYS A 134 4.16 -19.76 15.19
N GLU A 135 5.24 -19.02 15.08
CA GLU A 135 6.56 -19.50 14.64
C GLU A 135 7.40 -20.12 15.75
N THR A 136 7.01 -19.89 17.00
CA THR A 136 7.80 -20.30 18.18
C THR A 136 7.14 -21.49 18.86
N ASP A 137 7.93 -22.55 19.09
CA ASP A 137 7.53 -23.68 19.89
C ASP A 137 7.44 -23.30 21.36
N ILE A 138 6.39 -23.74 22.04
CA ILE A 138 6.27 -23.60 23.48
C ILE A 138 7.13 -24.68 24.15
N ASN A 139 8.00 -24.26 25.06
CA ASN A 139 8.79 -25.20 25.82
C ASN A 139 7.95 -25.76 26.97
N GLU A 140 7.38 -26.96 26.81
CA GLU A 140 6.57 -27.59 27.84
C GLU A 140 7.40 -27.99 29.08
N CYS A 141 8.71 -28.09 28.94
CA CYS A 141 9.58 -28.38 30.07
C CYS A 141 9.58 -27.27 31.14
N ASP A 142 9.20 -26.06 30.79
CA ASP A 142 9.08 -24.91 31.71
C ASP A 142 7.98 -25.13 32.77
N TRP A 143 7.06 -26.07 32.52
CA TRP A 143 5.99 -26.44 33.46
C TRP A 143 6.28 -27.73 34.24
N PHE A 144 7.52 -28.21 34.22
CA PHE A 144 7.97 -29.38 34.97
C PHE A 144 7.08 -30.63 34.79
N PRO A 145 6.86 -31.08 33.52
CA PRO A 145 5.91 -32.16 33.26
C PRO A 145 6.45 -33.54 33.69
N CYS A 146 7.76 -33.67 33.82
CA CYS A 146 8.41 -34.89 34.32
C CYS A 146 8.49 -34.87 35.83
N VAL A 147 8.48 -36.06 36.48
CA VAL A 147 8.72 -36.15 37.93
C VAL A 147 10.17 -35.73 38.21
N GLU A 148 10.29 -34.70 39.05
CA GLU A 148 11.57 -34.14 39.45
C GLU A 148 12.43 -35.23 40.07
N ASP A 149 13.72 -35.25 39.78
CA ASP A 149 14.71 -36.25 40.17
C ASP A 149 14.61 -37.65 39.51
N ASN A 150 13.49 -37.99 38.86
CA ASN A 150 13.31 -39.30 38.22
C ASN A 150 13.65 -39.33 36.74
N GLY A 151 13.85 -38.14 36.12
CA GLY A 151 14.16 -38.03 34.69
C GLY A 151 14.38 -36.58 34.24
N VAL A 152 14.84 -36.45 33.01
CA VAL A 152 15.11 -35.15 32.37
C VAL A 152 14.05 -34.87 31.32
N CYS A 153 13.51 -33.68 31.36
CA CYS A 153 12.58 -33.21 30.31
C CYS A 153 13.37 -32.78 29.06
N VAL A 154 12.92 -33.25 27.92
CA VAL A 154 13.42 -32.84 26.59
C VAL A 154 12.30 -32.22 25.81
N ASN A 155 12.46 -30.94 25.47
CA ASN A 155 11.52 -30.23 24.61
C ASN A 155 11.59 -30.76 23.18
N LEU A 156 10.43 -30.93 22.56
CA LEU A 156 10.26 -31.38 21.19
C LEU A 156 9.23 -30.45 20.50
N PRO A 157 9.25 -30.27 19.18
CA PRO A 157 8.23 -29.44 18.51
C PRO A 157 6.82 -29.87 18.89
N ASN A 158 6.05 -28.97 19.50
CA ASN A 158 4.67 -29.15 19.95
C ASN A 158 4.50 -30.29 20.97
N SER A 159 5.56 -30.65 21.72
CA SER A 159 5.52 -31.78 22.64
C SER A 159 6.76 -31.82 23.54
N TYR A 160 6.71 -32.66 24.53
CA TYR A 160 7.88 -32.97 25.35
C TYR A 160 8.07 -34.47 25.50
N ARG A 161 9.25 -34.89 25.94
CA ARG A 161 9.58 -36.25 26.34
C ARG A 161 10.31 -36.22 27.67
N CYS A 162 9.97 -37.14 28.54
CA CYS A 162 10.76 -37.42 29.75
C CYS A 162 11.73 -38.59 29.50
N ASP A 163 13.02 -38.32 29.59
CA ASP A 163 14.06 -39.33 29.58
C ASP A 163 14.31 -39.76 31.02
N CYS A 164 13.77 -40.92 31.38
CA CYS A 164 13.81 -41.41 32.77
C CYS A 164 15.18 -41.92 33.16
N HIS A 165 15.58 -41.66 34.41
CA HIS A 165 16.77 -42.22 35.00
C HIS A 165 16.61 -43.75 35.19
N PRO A 166 17.72 -44.53 35.29
CA PRO A 166 17.66 -45.95 35.54
C PRO A 166 16.86 -46.26 36.81
N GLY A 167 15.94 -47.23 36.69
CA GLY A 167 15.03 -47.61 37.79
C GLY A 167 13.67 -46.90 37.73
N TYR A 168 13.46 -45.96 36.81
CA TYR A 168 12.19 -45.27 36.65
C TYR A 168 11.60 -45.48 35.26
N ALA A 169 10.28 -45.46 35.16
CA ALA A 169 9.53 -45.62 33.92
C ALA A 169 8.21 -44.78 33.94
N GLY A 170 7.47 -44.84 32.84
CA GLY A 170 6.23 -44.09 32.66
C GLY A 170 6.43 -42.86 31.80
N LYS A 171 5.32 -42.26 31.38
CA LYS A 171 5.32 -41.09 30.48
C LYS A 171 6.00 -39.86 31.13
N ARG A 172 5.91 -39.78 32.45
CA ARG A 172 6.45 -38.71 33.29
C ARG A 172 7.54 -39.18 34.26
N CYS A 173 8.04 -40.40 34.10
CA CYS A 173 8.97 -41.08 35.02
C CYS A 173 8.36 -41.30 36.41
N GLU A 174 7.05 -41.52 36.47
CA GLU A 174 6.28 -41.67 37.70
C GLU A 174 6.29 -43.10 38.30
N LYS A 175 6.82 -44.07 37.56
CA LYS A 175 6.83 -45.47 38.01
C LYS A 175 8.23 -45.87 38.47
N ASP A 176 8.36 -46.34 39.74
CA ASP A 176 9.57 -47.00 40.23
C ASP A 176 9.53 -48.46 39.79
N LEU A 177 10.61 -48.91 39.14
CA LEU A 177 10.78 -50.30 38.69
C LEU A 177 11.43 -51.22 39.73
N ASN A 178 11.85 -50.65 40.86
CA ASN A 178 12.56 -51.39 41.92
C ASN A 178 11.65 -51.82 43.08
N GLU A 179 10.33 -51.70 42.93
CA GLU A 179 9.38 -52.23 43.92
C GLU A 179 9.30 -53.73 43.82
N CYS A 180 10.18 -54.44 44.60
CA CYS A 180 10.11 -55.86 44.96
C CYS A 180 9.84 -56.01 46.41
#